data_89b58b67c2a0bf9601742e769afb6825
#
_entry.id   89b58b67c2a0bf9601742e769afb6825
#
_cell.length_a   1.000
_cell.length_b   1.000
_cell.length_c   1.000
_cell.angle_alpha   90.00
_cell.angle_beta   90.00
_cell.angle_gamma   90.00
#
_symmetry.space_group_name_H-M   'P 1'
#
loop_
_entity.id
_entity.type
_entity.pdbx_description
1 polymer ?
#
loop_
_entity_poly.entity_id
_entity_poly.type
_entity_poly.pdbx_seq_one_letter_code
_entity_poly.pdbx_strand_id
1 'polypeptide(L)'
;LTKKYKNFQALNGLTMNVPKGSIYGFVGKNGAGKTTLIRLICGLQEPTSGDFTLYGIRNDSKDIIKSRRRMGAVVETPSIYMDMTAEENLKQQYLILGLPSYEGIPELLKLVGLENTGKKKAKNFSLGMKQRLGIAIALTGDPDFLVLDEPVNGLDPQGIVEMRELILKLNRERQITVLISSHILDELSRLATHYGIID
;
A
#
# COMPACT_ATOMS: atom_id res chain seq x y z
N LEU A 1 -3.83 -15.29 13.44
CA LEU A 1 -2.57 -15.23 12.70
C LEU A 1 -1.41 -14.95 13.66
N THR A 2 -0.34 -15.75 13.62
CA THR A 2 0.83 -15.62 14.51
C THR A 2 2.12 -15.56 13.69
N LYS A 3 3.05 -14.68 14.08
CA LYS A 3 4.41 -14.61 13.53
C LYS A 3 5.45 -14.50 14.64
N LYS A 4 6.38 -15.45 14.66
CA LYS A 4 7.52 -15.48 15.59
C LYS A 4 8.83 -15.38 14.84
N TYR A 5 9.77 -14.62 15.39
CA TYR A 5 11.15 -14.48 14.95
C TYR A 5 12.05 -14.95 16.10
N LYS A 6 12.61 -16.15 16.03
CA LYS A 6 13.43 -16.72 17.13
C LYS A 6 12.75 -16.50 18.50
N ASN A 7 13.23 -15.54 19.28
CA ASN A 7 12.75 -15.24 20.64
C ASN A 7 11.73 -14.08 20.70
N PHE A 8 11.37 -13.49 19.56
CA PHE A 8 10.42 -12.37 19.49
C PHE A 8 9.14 -12.78 18.76
N GLN A 9 8.00 -12.54 19.38
CA GLN A 9 6.69 -12.77 18.79
C GLN A 9 6.11 -11.46 18.30
N ALA A 10 6.14 -11.25 16.99
CA ALA A 10 5.69 -10.02 16.36
C ALA A 10 4.16 -9.95 16.19
N LEU A 11 3.50 -11.10 16.03
CA LEU A 11 2.04 -11.22 16.01
C LEU A 11 1.63 -12.40 16.86
N ASN A 12 0.63 -12.21 17.74
CA ASN A 12 0.13 -13.23 18.65
C ASN A 12 -1.38 -13.42 18.47
N GLY A 13 -1.80 -14.43 17.71
CA GLY A 13 -3.20 -14.78 17.54
C GLY A 13 -4.06 -13.66 16.91
N LEU A 14 -3.46 -12.76 16.11
CA LEU A 14 -4.20 -11.65 15.50
C LEU A 14 -5.37 -12.14 14.66
N THR A 15 -6.56 -11.59 14.93
CA THR A 15 -7.77 -11.79 14.14
C THR A 15 -8.28 -10.45 13.65
N MET A 16 -8.49 -10.29 12.36
CA MET A 16 -9.07 -9.09 11.76
C MET A 16 -9.84 -9.43 10.48
N ASN A 17 -10.74 -8.56 10.10
CA ASN A 17 -11.46 -8.63 8.85
C ASN A 17 -11.48 -7.26 8.20
N VAL A 18 -11.09 -7.18 6.92
CA VAL A 18 -11.11 -5.96 6.11
C VAL A 18 -12.29 -6.02 5.16
N PRO A 19 -13.37 -5.27 5.40
CA PRO A 19 -14.54 -5.27 4.51
C PRO A 19 -14.20 -4.69 3.14
N LYS A 20 -14.76 -5.28 2.08
CA LYS A 20 -14.62 -4.74 0.72
C LYS A 20 -15.15 -3.30 0.67
N GLY A 21 -14.43 -2.41 -0.03
CA GLY A 21 -14.79 -1.00 -0.17
C GLY A 21 -14.49 -0.14 1.06
N SER A 22 -13.95 -0.73 2.15
CA SER A 22 -13.55 0.05 3.32
C SER A 22 -12.19 0.71 3.17
N ILE A 23 -11.96 1.78 3.93
CA ILE A 23 -10.64 2.24 4.31
C ILE A 23 -10.42 1.71 5.73
N TYR A 24 -9.58 0.69 5.87
CA TYR A 24 -9.29 0.02 7.13
C TYR A 24 -7.99 0.57 7.73
N GLY A 25 -8.09 1.29 8.83
CA GLY A 25 -6.96 1.82 9.59
C GLY A 25 -6.41 0.79 10.58
N PHE A 26 -5.16 0.40 10.44
CA PHE A 26 -4.47 -0.51 11.34
C PHE A 26 -3.49 0.27 12.22
N VAL A 27 -3.87 0.51 13.47
CA VAL A 27 -3.20 1.41 14.42
C VAL A 27 -2.39 0.62 15.43
N GLY A 28 -1.19 1.09 15.73
CA GLY A 28 -0.36 0.52 16.79
C GLY A 28 0.98 1.23 16.90
N LYS A 29 1.63 1.10 18.06
CA LYS A 29 2.95 1.67 18.31
C LYS A 29 4.00 1.15 17.31
N ASN A 30 5.12 1.85 17.22
CA ASN A 30 6.28 1.33 16.48
C ASN A 30 6.73 0.00 17.10
N GLY A 31 6.91 -1.02 16.25
CA GLY A 31 7.25 -2.36 16.70
C GLY A 31 6.08 -3.28 17.05
N ALA A 32 4.83 -2.80 17.08
CA ALA A 32 3.65 -3.61 17.41
C ALA A 32 3.30 -4.71 16.39
N GLY A 33 4.00 -4.78 15.25
CA GLY A 33 3.78 -5.84 14.26
C GLY A 33 3.01 -5.41 13.00
N LYS A 34 2.70 -4.12 12.81
CA LYS A 34 1.95 -3.61 11.66
C LYS A 34 2.59 -4.02 10.32
N THR A 35 3.85 -3.66 10.12
CA THR A 35 4.62 -4.04 8.92
C THR A 35 4.75 -5.55 8.78
N THR A 36 4.84 -6.29 9.89
CA THR A 36 4.87 -7.76 9.86
C THR A 36 3.58 -8.32 9.26
N LEU A 37 2.41 -7.85 9.69
CA LEU A 37 1.13 -8.24 9.10
C LEU A 37 1.08 -7.93 7.61
N ILE A 38 1.46 -6.72 7.22
CA ILE A 38 1.48 -6.29 5.82
C ILE A 38 2.39 -7.20 4.99
N ARG A 39 3.59 -7.52 5.47
CA ARG A 39 4.51 -8.45 4.78
C ARG A 39 3.93 -9.85 4.60
N LEU A 40 3.16 -10.36 5.57
CA LEU A 40 2.46 -11.65 5.44
C LEU A 40 1.38 -11.59 4.36
N ILE A 41 0.55 -10.54 4.34
CA ILE A 41 -0.51 -10.35 3.33
C ILE A 41 0.12 -10.26 1.94
N CYS A 42 1.17 -9.46 1.78
CA CYS A 42 1.89 -9.28 0.52
C CYS A 42 2.68 -10.52 0.05
N GLY A 43 2.84 -11.54 0.92
CA GLY A 43 3.60 -12.76 0.60
C GLY A 43 5.12 -12.57 0.65
N LEU A 44 5.59 -11.51 1.29
CA LEU A 44 7.02 -11.28 1.54
C LEU A 44 7.55 -12.14 2.69
N GLN A 45 6.63 -12.72 3.48
CA GLN A 45 6.92 -13.63 4.58
C GLN A 45 5.78 -14.64 4.76
N GLU A 46 6.06 -15.77 5.40
CA GLU A 46 5.06 -16.76 5.78
C GLU A 46 4.72 -16.67 7.27
N PRO A 47 3.45 -16.93 7.67
CA PRO A 47 3.08 -17.01 9.08
C PRO A 47 3.77 -18.18 9.77
N THR A 48 3.95 -18.08 11.09
CA THR A 48 4.42 -19.21 11.92
C THR A 48 3.29 -20.16 12.22
N SER A 49 2.07 -19.64 12.44
CA SER A 49 0.85 -20.43 12.63
C SER A 49 -0.39 -19.58 12.38
N GLY A 50 -1.53 -20.25 12.19
CA GLY A 50 -2.76 -19.62 11.75
C GLY A 50 -2.75 -19.33 10.26
N ASP A 51 -3.87 -18.86 9.76
CA ASP A 51 -4.10 -18.62 8.34
C ASP A 51 -4.83 -17.29 8.12
N PHE A 52 -4.85 -16.85 6.88
CA PHE A 52 -5.69 -15.75 6.41
C PHE A 52 -6.22 -16.07 5.02
N THR A 53 -7.27 -15.40 4.64
CA THR A 53 -7.81 -15.45 3.27
C THR A 53 -7.67 -14.10 2.60
N LEU A 54 -7.38 -14.13 1.31
CA LEU A 54 -7.39 -12.96 0.43
C LEU A 54 -8.32 -13.26 -0.74
N TYR A 55 -9.42 -12.53 -0.83
CA TYR A 55 -10.53 -12.82 -1.77
C TYR A 55 -11.09 -14.24 -1.63
N GLY A 56 -11.19 -14.73 -0.40
CA GLY A 56 -11.66 -16.08 -0.10
C GLY A 56 -10.63 -17.20 -0.34
N ILE A 57 -9.45 -16.89 -0.86
CA ILE A 57 -8.37 -17.86 -1.09
C ILE A 57 -7.43 -17.85 0.11
N ARG A 58 -7.19 -19.04 0.69
CA ARG A 58 -6.27 -19.20 1.83
C ARG A 58 -4.82 -18.96 1.43
N ASN A 59 -4.04 -18.44 2.37
CA ASN A 59 -2.62 -18.12 2.19
C ASN A 59 -1.72 -19.33 1.85
N ASP A 60 -2.12 -20.54 2.20
CA ASP A 60 -1.41 -21.80 1.89
C ASP A 60 -1.82 -22.41 0.53
N SER A 61 -2.82 -21.83 -0.15
CA SER A 61 -3.24 -22.27 -1.47
C SER A 61 -2.26 -21.79 -2.55
N LYS A 62 -2.03 -22.61 -3.58
CA LYS A 62 -1.27 -22.21 -4.78
C LYS A 62 -1.94 -21.04 -5.53
N ASP A 63 -3.25 -20.88 -5.41
CA ASP A 63 -4.00 -19.82 -6.07
C ASP A 63 -3.88 -18.45 -5.37
N ILE A 64 -3.26 -18.38 -4.20
CA ILE A 64 -3.04 -17.10 -3.49
C ILE A 64 -2.26 -16.08 -4.34
N ILE A 65 -1.41 -16.55 -5.25
CA ILE A 65 -0.67 -15.71 -6.19
C ILE A 65 -1.63 -14.93 -7.10
N LYS A 66 -2.73 -15.56 -7.53
CA LYS A 66 -3.76 -14.89 -8.35
C LYS A 66 -4.45 -13.77 -7.56
N SER A 67 -4.73 -14.03 -6.27
CA SER A 67 -5.30 -13.03 -5.36
C SER A 67 -4.33 -11.83 -5.18
N ARG A 68 -3.05 -12.11 -4.96
CA ARG A 68 -2.03 -11.07 -4.79
C ARG A 68 -1.80 -10.22 -6.04
N ARG A 69 -2.06 -10.73 -7.25
CA ARG A 69 -2.00 -9.94 -8.48
C ARG A 69 -3.10 -8.87 -8.58
N ARG A 70 -4.16 -8.98 -7.77
CA ARG A 70 -5.27 -8.03 -7.70
C ARG A 70 -5.04 -6.93 -6.65
N MET A 71 -3.92 -6.95 -5.96
CA MET A 71 -3.59 -5.96 -4.94
C MET A 71 -2.36 -5.14 -5.34
N GLY A 72 -2.37 -3.87 -4.96
CA GLY A 72 -1.21 -3.01 -4.95
C GLY A 72 -0.69 -2.84 -3.53
N ALA A 73 0.61 -2.64 -3.36
CA ALA A 73 1.18 -2.42 -2.04
C ALA A 73 2.35 -1.43 -2.06
N VAL A 74 2.42 -0.59 -1.03
CA VAL A 74 3.61 0.19 -0.69
C VAL A 74 4.00 -0.21 0.72
N VAL A 75 5.10 -0.95 0.84
CA VAL A 75 5.58 -1.50 2.12
C VAL A 75 6.85 -0.77 2.52
N GLU A 76 6.82 -0.09 3.67
CA GLU A 76 7.92 0.74 4.20
C GLU A 76 8.27 1.90 3.24
N THR A 77 9.19 1.67 2.31
CA THR A 77 9.62 2.67 1.33
C THR A 77 9.17 2.29 -0.08
N PRO A 78 8.68 3.25 -0.89
CA PRO A 78 8.34 2.98 -2.28
C PRO A 78 9.53 2.47 -3.08
N SER A 79 9.33 1.38 -3.83
CA SER A 79 10.34 0.83 -4.75
C SER A 79 10.43 1.68 -6.01
N ILE A 80 11.30 2.68 -6.00
CA ILE A 80 11.43 3.69 -7.06
C ILE A 80 12.85 3.65 -7.64
N TYR A 81 12.95 3.67 -8.95
CA TYR A 81 14.21 3.90 -9.66
C TYR A 81 14.55 5.40 -9.61
N MET A 82 15.47 5.76 -8.74
CA MET A 82 15.78 7.14 -8.38
C MET A 82 16.35 7.99 -9.54
N ASP A 83 17.01 7.35 -10.50
CA ASP A 83 17.59 7.99 -11.69
C ASP A 83 16.63 8.04 -12.90
N MET A 84 15.38 7.61 -12.71
CA MET A 84 14.30 7.66 -13.69
C MET A 84 13.29 8.76 -13.35
N THR A 85 12.56 9.25 -14.36
CA THR A 85 11.40 10.11 -14.21
C THR A 85 10.21 9.34 -13.64
N ALA A 86 9.12 10.02 -13.29
CA ALA A 86 7.89 9.36 -12.86
C ALA A 86 7.32 8.46 -13.97
N GLU A 87 7.29 8.95 -15.20
CA GLU A 87 6.82 8.19 -16.37
C GLU A 87 7.68 6.95 -16.64
N GLU A 88 9.00 7.08 -16.59
CA GLU A 88 9.93 5.95 -16.77
C GLU A 88 9.77 4.89 -15.68
N ASN A 89 9.56 5.28 -14.42
CA ASN A 89 9.24 4.36 -13.32
C ASN A 89 7.96 3.56 -13.60
N LEU A 90 6.90 4.22 -14.05
CA LEU A 90 5.66 3.54 -14.41
C LEU A 90 5.85 2.63 -15.62
N LYS A 91 6.59 3.02 -16.65
CA LYS A 91 6.92 2.15 -17.78
C LYS A 91 7.62 0.85 -17.35
N GLN A 92 8.56 0.94 -16.39
CA GLN A 92 9.18 -0.26 -15.82
C GLN A 92 8.16 -1.17 -15.15
N GLN A 93 7.22 -0.61 -14.38
CA GLN A 93 6.18 -1.41 -13.73
C GLN A 93 5.24 -2.07 -14.75
N TYR A 94 4.86 -1.36 -15.81
CA TYR A 94 4.08 -1.93 -16.91
C TYR A 94 4.78 -3.12 -17.56
N LEU A 95 6.09 -3.00 -17.81
CA LEU A 95 6.92 -4.11 -18.35
C LEU A 95 6.95 -5.30 -17.39
N ILE A 96 7.16 -5.07 -16.09
CA ILE A 96 7.19 -6.13 -15.05
C ILE A 96 5.86 -6.89 -15.01
N LEU A 97 4.74 -6.18 -15.13
CA LEU A 97 3.40 -6.77 -15.13
C LEU A 97 2.99 -7.38 -16.48
N GLY A 98 3.78 -7.17 -17.55
CA GLY A 98 3.46 -7.63 -18.89
C GLY A 98 2.24 -6.94 -19.51
N LEU A 99 1.98 -5.67 -19.14
CA LEU A 99 0.86 -4.92 -19.67
C LEU A 99 1.11 -4.50 -21.14
N PRO A 100 0.10 -4.57 -22.03
CA PRO A 100 0.30 -4.45 -23.48
C PRO A 100 0.51 -3.02 -23.97
N SER A 101 0.16 -2.00 -23.19
CA SER A 101 0.17 -0.59 -23.59
C SER A 101 0.51 0.32 -22.42
N TYR A 102 1.14 1.46 -22.71
CA TYR A 102 1.47 2.52 -21.74
C TYR A 102 0.42 3.65 -21.67
N GLU A 103 -0.71 3.51 -22.35
CA GLU A 103 -1.74 4.57 -22.47
C GLU A 103 -2.32 5.02 -21.13
N GLY A 104 -2.34 4.15 -20.10
CA GLY A 104 -2.81 4.48 -18.76
C GLY A 104 -1.84 5.35 -17.93
N ILE A 105 -0.58 5.52 -18.34
CA ILE A 105 0.42 6.24 -17.54
C ILE A 105 0.06 7.72 -17.31
N PRO A 106 -0.37 8.51 -18.32
CA PRO A 106 -0.75 9.90 -18.09
C PRO A 106 -1.90 10.07 -17.09
N GLU A 107 -2.88 9.16 -17.12
CA GLU A 107 -3.99 9.16 -16.17
C GLU A 107 -3.52 8.84 -14.74
N LEU A 108 -2.65 7.85 -14.57
CA LEU A 108 -2.06 7.52 -13.27
C LEU A 108 -1.25 8.70 -12.72
N LEU A 109 -0.42 9.35 -13.53
CA LEU A 109 0.34 10.52 -13.12
C LEU A 109 -0.57 11.67 -12.70
N LYS A 110 -1.64 11.94 -13.45
CA LYS A 110 -2.64 12.94 -13.10
C LYS A 110 -3.37 12.59 -11.81
N LEU A 111 -3.73 11.32 -11.61
CA LEU A 111 -4.42 10.84 -10.42
C LEU A 111 -3.63 11.12 -9.14
N VAL A 112 -2.31 10.93 -9.18
CA VAL A 112 -1.42 11.16 -8.04
C VAL A 112 -0.79 12.56 -8.00
N GLY A 113 -1.17 13.48 -8.92
CA GLY A 113 -0.67 14.85 -8.98
C GLY A 113 0.81 14.96 -9.35
N LEU A 114 1.28 14.12 -10.27
CA LEU A 114 2.65 14.10 -10.79
C LEU A 114 2.74 14.37 -12.30
N GLU A 115 1.64 14.75 -12.96
CA GLU A 115 1.56 15.00 -14.40
C GLU A 115 2.52 16.10 -14.88
N ASN A 116 2.83 17.07 -14.02
CA ASN A 116 3.69 18.23 -14.36
C ASN A 116 5.17 18.01 -14.00
N THR A 117 5.58 16.78 -13.66
CA THR A 117 6.98 16.52 -13.27
C THR A 117 7.95 16.42 -14.45
N GLY A 118 7.44 16.13 -15.66
CA GLY A 118 8.20 16.10 -16.91
C GLY A 118 9.48 15.28 -16.82
N LYS A 119 10.62 15.89 -17.13
CA LYS A 119 11.94 15.25 -17.13
C LYS A 119 12.62 15.21 -15.74
N LYS A 120 11.95 15.67 -14.68
CA LYS A 120 12.51 15.64 -13.31
C LYS A 120 12.68 14.22 -12.84
N LYS A 121 13.89 13.85 -12.41
CA LYS A 121 14.19 12.51 -11.90
C LYS A 121 13.69 12.32 -10.47
N ALA A 122 13.29 11.11 -10.12
CA ALA A 122 12.70 10.77 -8.82
C ALA A 122 13.65 11.07 -7.63
N LYS A 123 14.96 11.04 -7.81
CA LYS A 123 15.91 11.46 -6.77
C LYS A 123 15.71 12.91 -6.31
N ASN A 124 15.19 13.77 -7.17
CA ASN A 124 14.92 15.19 -6.90
C ASN A 124 13.47 15.44 -6.43
N PHE A 125 12.68 14.39 -6.20
CA PHE A 125 11.33 14.50 -5.67
C PHE A 125 11.35 14.74 -4.16
N SER A 126 10.38 15.50 -3.67
CA SER A 126 10.09 15.56 -2.23
C SER A 126 9.65 14.18 -1.73
N LEU A 127 9.64 13.99 -0.41
CA LEU A 127 9.15 12.74 0.19
C LEU A 127 7.71 12.45 -0.24
N GLY A 128 6.82 13.45 -0.19
CA GLY A 128 5.43 13.30 -0.63
C GLY A 128 5.30 12.94 -2.11
N MET A 129 6.13 13.52 -2.99
CA MET A 129 6.15 13.13 -4.41
C MET A 129 6.60 11.68 -4.59
N LYS A 130 7.60 11.21 -3.82
CA LYS A 130 8.05 9.82 -3.83
C LYS A 130 6.96 8.87 -3.35
N GLN A 131 6.27 9.21 -2.26
CA GLN A 131 5.15 8.42 -1.75
C GLN A 131 4.02 8.32 -2.80
N ARG A 132 3.64 9.44 -3.43
CA ARG A 132 2.63 9.46 -4.48
C ARG A 132 3.05 8.66 -5.72
N LEU A 133 4.33 8.69 -6.11
CA LEU A 133 4.85 7.84 -7.18
C LEU A 133 4.78 6.36 -6.80
N GLY A 134 5.11 5.99 -5.56
CA GLY A 134 4.95 4.63 -5.05
C GLY A 134 3.52 4.13 -5.13
N ILE A 135 2.55 5.00 -4.79
CA ILE A 135 1.12 4.68 -4.96
C ILE A 135 0.76 4.51 -6.43
N ALA A 136 1.24 5.37 -7.33
CA ALA A 136 1.01 5.22 -8.76
C ALA A 136 1.54 3.87 -9.29
N ILE A 137 2.74 3.47 -8.86
CA ILE A 137 3.32 2.16 -9.17
C ILE A 137 2.43 1.03 -8.63
N ALA A 138 1.96 1.13 -7.38
CA ALA A 138 1.08 0.14 -6.78
C ALA A 138 -0.30 0.06 -7.47
N LEU A 139 -0.77 1.14 -8.07
CA LEU A 139 -2.03 1.19 -8.84
C LEU A 139 -1.91 0.66 -10.27
N THR A 140 -0.69 0.40 -10.75
CA THR A 140 -0.48 -0.19 -12.07
C THR A 140 -1.11 -1.60 -12.11
N GLY A 141 -1.91 -1.87 -13.13
CA GLY A 141 -2.65 -3.14 -13.20
C GLY A 141 -4.04 -3.10 -12.55
N ASP A 142 -4.51 -1.91 -12.18
CA ASP A 142 -5.87 -1.64 -11.70
C ASP A 142 -6.30 -2.53 -10.51
N PRO A 143 -5.57 -2.47 -9.38
CA PRO A 143 -5.91 -3.27 -8.20
C PRO A 143 -7.22 -2.79 -7.56
N ASP A 144 -7.97 -3.73 -6.98
CA ASP A 144 -9.16 -3.44 -6.16
C ASP A 144 -8.88 -3.45 -4.65
N PHE A 145 -7.63 -3.74 -4.26
CA PHE A 145 -7.14 -3.66 -2.88
C PHE A 145 -5.75 -3.01 -2.83
N LEU A 146 -5.62 -1.98 -2.01
CA LEU A 146 -4.37 -1.24 -1.82
C LEU A 146 -3.91 -1.34 -0.37
N VAL A 147 -2.66 -1.72 -0.18
CA VAL A 147 -2.02 -1.83 1.14
C VAL A 147 -0.93 -0.78 1.27
N LEU A 148 -1.05 0.09 2.28
CA LEU A 148 -0.15 1.21 2.51
C LEU A 148 0.44 1.14 3.93
N ASP A 149 1.75 0.96 4.01
CA ASP A 149 2.46 0.92 5.28
C ASP A 149 3.02 2.30 5.64
N GLU A 150 2.43 2.95 6.65
CA GLU A 150 2.82 4.27 7.16
C GLU A 150 2.97 5.36 6.06
N PRO A 151 2.01 5.53 5.11
CA PRO A 151 2.21 6.35 3.91
C PRO A 151 2.36 7.84 4.17
N VAL A 152 1.99 8.33 5.36
CA VAL A 152 2.10 9.74 5.75
C VAL A 152 3.31 10.03 6.64
N ASN A 153 4.05 8.99 7.03
CA ASN A 153 5.19 9.14 7.94
C ASN A 153 6.27 10.05 7.35
N GLY A 154 6.66 11.08 8.10
CA GLY A 154 7.70 12.05 7.69
C GLY A 154 7.24 13.10 6.67
N LEU A 155 5.96 13.12 6.30
CA LEU A 155 5.42 14.19 5.48
C LEU A 155 5.19 15.46 6.30
N ASP A 156 5.29 16.60 5.63
CA ASP A 156 4.84 17.87 6.18
C ASP A 156 3.29 17.93 6.28
N PRO A 157 2.72 18.87 7.04
CA PRO A 157 1.26 18.96 7.21
C PRO A 157 0.47 19.03 5.90
N GLN A 158 1.00 19.72 4.90
CA GLN A 158 0.36 19.82 3.59
C GLN A 158 0.40 18.48 2.84
N GLY A 159 1.53 17.77 2.88
CA GLY A 159 1.69 16.44 2.29
C GLY A 159 0.77 15.39 2.93
N ILE A 160 0.51 15.49 4.24
CA ILE A 160 -0.46 14.62 4.94
C ILE A 160 -1.87 14.87 4.39
N VAL A 161 -2.27 16.13 4.21
CA VAL A 161 -3.58 16.48 3.63
C VAL A 161 -3.70 15.93 2.21
N GLU A 162 -2.72 16.17 1.36
CA GLU A 162 -2.71 15.70 -0.03
C GLU A 162 -2.77 14.17 -0.13
N MET A 163 -2.04 13.47 0.73
CA MET A 163 -2.06 12.01 0.78
C MET A 163 -3.43 11.48 1.22
N ARG A 164 -4.04 12.09 2.22
CA ARG A 164 -5.38 11.74 2.67
C ARG A 164 -6.42 11.92 1.56
N GLU A 165 -6.42 13.07 0.90
CA GLU A 165 -7.34 13.34 -0.22
C GLU A 165 -7.16 12.34 -1.37
N LEU A 166 -5.91 11.97 -1.69
CA LEU A 166 -5.62 10.93 -2.68
C LEU A 166 -6.25 9.59 -2.28
N ILE A 167 -6.05 9.14 -1.03
CA ILE A 167 -6.60 7.85 -0.55
C ILE A 167 -8.14 7.87 -0.56
N LEU A 168 -8.75 8.97 -0.10
CA LEU A 168 -10.21 9.15 -0.16
C LEU A 168 -10.74 9.10 -1.58
N LYS A 169 -10.05 9.76 -2.52
CA LYS A 169 -10.39 9.75 -3.94
C LYS A 169 -10.33 8.35 -4.54
N LEU A 170 -9.25 7.60 -4.27
CA LEU A 170 -9.09 6.21 -4.72
C LEU A 170 -10.23 5.32 -4.22
N ASN A 171 -10.59 5.44 -2.94
CA ASN A 171 -11.67 4.66 -2.38
C ASN A 171 -13.04 5.04 -2.98
N ARG A 172 -13.36 6.33 -3.09
CA ARG A 172 -14.68 6.80 -3.56
C ARG A 172 -14.88 6.64 -5.05
N GLU A 173 -13.90 7.04 -5.86
CA GLU A 173 -14.04 7.08 -7.32
C GLU A 173 -13.71 5.74 -7.99
N ARG A 174 -12.75 4.98 -7.43
CA ARG A 174 -12.32 3.70 -7.98
C ARG A 174 -12.77 2.49 -7.17
N GLN A 175 -13.51 2.71 -6.07
CA GLN A 175 -14.02 1.65 -5.19
C GLN A 175 -12.90 0.72 -4.64
N ILE A 176 -11.69 1.23 -4.51
CA ILE A 176 -10.55 0.48 -4.00
C ILE A 176 -10.70 0.28 -2.49
N THR A 177 -10.60 -0.94 -2.03
CA THR A 177 -10.44 -1.25 -0.60
C THR A 177 -9.04 -0.86 -0.17
N VAL A 178 -8.88 -0.17 0.96
CA VAL A 178 -7.56 0.28 1.44
C VAL A 178 -7.29 -0.28 2.83
N LEU A 179 -6.14 -0.92 3.01
CA LEU A 179 -5.54 -1.20 4.32
C LEU A 179 -4.39 -0.24 4.53
N ILE A 180 -4.48 0.59 5.55
CA ILE A 180 -3.47 1.60 5.88
C ILE A 180 -2.98 1.44 7.31
N SER A 181 -1.67 1.32 7.51
CA SER A 181 -1.08 1.33 8.84
C SER A 181 -0.68 2.74 9.26
N SER A 182 -0.81 3.03 10.55
CA SER A 182 -0.24 4.23 11.18
C SER A 182 0.03 3.98 12.67
N HIS A 183 0.98 4.71 13.23
CA HIS A 183 1.18 4.78 14.68
C HIS A 183 0.45 5.99 15.29
N ILE A 184 -0.23 6.81 14.49
CA ILE A 184 -0.96 8.01 14.90
C ILE A 184 -2.46 7.83 14.61
N LEU A 185 -3.26 7.68 15.67
CA LEU A 185 -4.70 7.47 15.54
C LEU A 185 -5.41 8.67 14.90
N ASP A 186 -4.99 9.90 15.24
CA ASP A 186 -5.63 11.13 14.71
C ASP A 186 -5.53 11.23 13.17
N GLU A 187 -4.44 10.77 12.58
CA GLU A 187 -4.30 10.74 11.12
C GLU A 187 -5.34 9.83 10.47
N LEU A 188 -5.58 8.67 11.07
CA LEU A 188 -6.54 7.70 10.55
C LEU A 188 -7.98 8.07 10.87
N SER A 189 -8.24 8.81 11.96
CA SER A 189 -9.59 9.19 12.38
C SER A 189 -10.37 9.99 11.33
N ARG A 190 -9.63 10.72 10.48
CA ARG A 190 -10.18 11.53 9.39
C ARG A 190 -10.30 10.78 8.05
N LEU A 191 -9.87 9.52 8.01
CA LEU A 191 -9.71 8.76 6.78
C LEU A 191 -10.42 7.41 6.85
N ALA A 192 -10.19 6.65 7.92
CA ALA A 192 -10.62 5.27 8.02
C ALA A 192 -12.10 5.14 8.37
N THR A 193 -12.74 4.14 7.75
CA THR A 193 -14.11 3.74 8.04
C THR A 193 -14.18 2.60 9.07
N HIS A 194 -13.10 1.85 9.20
CA HIS A 194 -12.94 0.73 10.13
C HIS A 194 -11.54 0.75 10.74
N TYR A 195 -11.41 0.19 11.94
CA TYR A 195 -10.16 0.20 12.69
C TYR A 195 -9.79 -1.17 13.22
N GLY A 196 -8.50 -1.48 13.21
CA GLY A 196 -7.86 -2.52 13.98
C GLY A 196 -6.76 -1.91 14.85
N ILE A 197 -6.71 -2.27 16.12
CA ILE A 197 -5.69 -1.79 17.06
C ILE A 197 -4.81 -2.96 17.44
N ILE A 198 -3.49 -2.76 17.39
CA ILE A 198 -2.49 -3.71 17.83
C ILE A 198 -1.53 -3.03 18.83
N ASP A 199 -1.22 -3.73 19.92
CA ASP A 199 -0.28 -3.27 20.99
C ASP A 199 0.80 -4.31 21.24
#